data_cdc0d84c5dd8ea9e3e4680563134c3e6
#
_entry.id   cdc0d84c5dd8ea9e3e4680563134c3e6
#
_cell.length_a   1.000
_cell.length_b   1.000
_cell.length_c   1.000
_cell.angle_alpha   90.00
_cell.angle_beta   90.00
_cell.angle_gamma   90.00
#
_symmetry.space_group_name_H-M   'P 1'
#
loop_
_entity.id
_entity.type
_entity.pdbx_description
1 polymer ?
#
loop_
_entity_poly.entity_id
_entity_poly.type
_entity_poly.pdbx_seq_one_letter_code
_entity_poly.pdbx_strand_id
1 'polypeptide(L)'
;MSSAPHLVFIYGPPAVGKLTVAEELAKLRSFRVLHNHVTIDAVVTVLPFGTEAFWDIVGRLRRDLVAAAAREGIDLAYTYVYAAGDEAHVDAIAAAYEEAGGTVTFVQLIAPVDELMRRVGNTSRSAHGKITEAEPLQRLLAEHDVFASIPGRESMTIDLGVTSASDAAELIVARL
;
A
#
# COMPACT_ATOMS: atom_id res chain seq x y z
N MET A 1 13.40 -5.06 26.46
CA MET A 1 13.73 -4.20 25.29
C MET A 1 12.58 -4.36 24.32
N SER A 2 11.87 -3.30 23.98
CA SER A 2 10.83 -3.36 22.95
C SER A 2 11.48 -3.68 21.62
N SER A 3 10.92 -4.62 20.85
CA SER A 3 11.37 -4.87 19.47
C SER A 3 11.20 -3.60 18.62
N ALA A 4 12.03 -3.41 17.61
CA ALA A 4 11.84 -2.33 16.64
C ALA A 4 10.45 -2.46 16.01
N PRO A 5 9.74 -1.35 15.76
CA PRO A 5 8.45 -1.42 15.10
C PRO A 5 8.59 -1.80 13.62
N HIS A 6 7.56 -2.44 13.07
CA HIS A 6 7.56 -2.94 11.70
C HIS A 6 6.65 -2.14 10.78
N LEU A 7 7.16 -1.76 9.60
CA LEU A 7 6.36 -1.32 8.46
C LEU A 7 6.20 -2.47 7.48
N VAL A 8 4.98 -2.93 7.27
CA VAL A 8 4.64 -3.81 6.15
C VAL A 8 4.20 -2.94 4.97
N PHE A 9 5.09 -2.80 3.97
CA PHE A 9 4.83 -2.05 2.75
C PHE A 9 4.14 -2.97 1.73
N ILE A 10 2.81 -2.88 1.64
CA ILE A 10 1.97 -3.73 0.78
C ILE A 10 1.71 -3.02 -0.55
N TYR A 11 2.19 -3.59 -1.65
CA TYR A 11 2.01 -3.00 -2.97
C TYR A 11 1.44 -3.99 -4.00
N GLY A 12 1.04 -3.46 -5.16
CA GLY A 12 0.46 -4.22 -6.25
C GLY A 12 -0.67 -3.45 -6.95
N PRO A 13 -1.32 -4.04 -7.96
CA PRO A 13 -2.31 -3.36 -8.79
C PRO A 13 -3.56 -2.91 -7.98
N PRO A 14 -4.34 -1.94 -8.51
CA PRO A 14 -5.66 -1.65 -7.97
C PRO A 14 -6.54 -2.90 -7.95
N ALA A 15 -7.48 -2.96 -7.03
CA ALA A 15 -8.42 -4.07 -6.84
C ALA A 15 -7.81 -5.41 -6.40
N VAL A 16 -6.49 -5.53 -6.22
CA VAL A 16 -5.86 -6.80 -5.79
C VAL A 16 -6.27 -7.22 -4.37
N GLY A 17 -6.59 -6.28 -3.46
CA GLY A 17 -7.01 -6.60 -2.08
C GLY A 17 -6.07 -6.09 -1.00
N LYS A 18 -5.17 -5.13 -1.31
CA LYS A 18 -4.18 -4.58 -0.35
C LYS A 18 -4.78 -4.12 0.98
N LEU A 19 -5.88 -3.35 0.92
CA LEU A 19 -6.54 -2.86 2.14
C LEU A 19 -7.11 -4.01 2.98
N THR A 20 -7.74 -5.00 2.35
CA THR A 20 -8.28 -6.17 3.05
C THR A 20 -7.19 -6.95 3.78
N VAL A 21 -6.03 -7.18 3.12
CA VAL A 21 -4.87 -7.82 3.78
C VAL A 21 -4.34 -6.97 4.93
N ALA A 22 -4.25 -5.64 4.76
CA ALA A 22 -3.82 -4.73 5.83
C ALA A 22 -4.78 -4.75 7.04
N GLU A 23 -6.09 -4.85 6.79
CA GLU A 23 -7.11 -4.98 7.83
C GLU A 23 -7.04 -6.35 8.54
N GLU A 24 -6.73 -7.43 7.83
CA GLU A 24 -6.49 -8.74 8.45
C GLU A 24 -5.21 -8.72 9.31
N LEU A 25 -4.14 -8.07 8.85
CA LEU A 25 -2.93 -7.86 9.67
C LEU A 25 -3.26 -7.13 10.99
N ALA A 26 -4.11 -6.10 10.92
CA ALA A 26 -4.53 -5.34 12.10
C ALA A 26 -5.34 -6.19 13.12
N LYS A 27 -6.00 -7.26 12.66
CA LYS A 27 -6.70 -8.22 13.55
C LYS A 27 -5.73 -9.21 14.22
N LEU A 28 -4.67 -9.64 13.50
CA LEU A 28 -3.70 -10.61 14.01
C LEU A 28 -2.68 -10.00 14.96
N ARG A 29 -2.25 -8.77 14.68
CA ARG A 29 -1.30 -7.97 15.47
C ARG A 29 -1.77 -6.53 15.52
N SER A 30 -1.25 -5.74 16.45
CA SER A 30 -1.67 -4.35 16.69
C SER A 30 -1.19 -3.38 15.59
N PHE A 31 -1.22 -3.77 14.31
CA PHE A 31 -0.90 -2.89 13.19
C PHE A 31 -1.91 -1.75 13.05
N ARG A 32 -1.41 -0.54 12.81
CA ARG A 32 -2.23 0.53 12.26
C ARG A 32 -2.21 0.47 10.74
N VAL A 33 -3.31 0.86 10.11
CA VAL A 33 -3.43 0.82 8.64
C VAL A 33 -3.37 2.23 8.07
N LEU A 34 -2.35 2.50 7.26
CA LEU A 34 -2.23 3.73 6.46
C LEU A 34 -2.43 3.37 4.99
N HIS A 35 -3.67 3.40 4.54
CA HIS A 35 -3.96 3.13 3.13
C HIS A 35 -3.79 4.39 2.27
N ASN A 36 -3.47 4.16 0.99
CA ASN A 36 -3.10 5.18 0.02
C ASN A 36 -4.05 6.40 -0.02
N HIS A 37 -5.37 6.18 0.12
CA HIS A 37 -6.37 7.24 0.02
C HIS A 37 -6.47 8.14 1.25
N VAL A 38 -6.01 7.74 2.42
CA VAL A 38 -6.05 8.59 3.63
C VAL A 38 -5.42 9.95 3.37
N THR A 39 -4.26 9.96 2.74
CA THR A 39 -3.53 11.20 2.44
C THR A 39 -4.06 11.90 1.20
N ILE A 40 -4.48 11.15 0.19
CA ILE A 40 -5.09 11.68 -1.03
C ILE A 40 -6.40 12.41 -0.68
N ASP A 41 -7.29 11.77 0.06
CA ASP A 41 -8.60 12.30 0.42
C ASP A 41 -8.47 13.56 1.30
N ALA A 42 -7.46 13.62 2.17
CA ALA A 42 -7.18 14.81 2.96
C ALA A 42 -6.73 16.01 2.09
N VAL A 43 -5.82 15.77 1.12
CA VAL A 43 -5.22 16.85 0.32
C VAL A 43 -6.15 17.33 -0.80
N VAL A 44 -6.95 16.44 -1.39
CA VAL A 44 -7.88 16.79 -2.49
C VAL A 44 -8.99 17.77 -2.05
N THR A 45 -9.24 17.88 -0.74
CA THR A 45 -10.18 18.86 -0.20
C THR A 45 -9.71 20.32 -0.40
N VAL A 46 -8.40 20.52 -0.59
CA VAL A 46 -7.77 21.84 -0.69
C VAL A 46 -7.10 22.06 -2.04
N LEU A 47 -6.43 21.04 -2.58
CA LEU A 47 -5.66 21.14 -3.82
C LEU A 47 -6.29 20.30 -4.94
N PRO A 48 -6.30 20.77 -6.19
CA PRO A 48 -6.75 19.97 -7.33
C PRO A 48 -5.90 18.70 -7.46
N PHE A 49 -6.58 17.57 -7.65
CA PHE A 49 -5.93 16.26 -7.84
C PHE A 49 -4.93 16.30 -9.02
N GLY A 50 -3.77 15.71 -8.83
CA GLY A 50 -2.77 15.48 -9.87
C GLY A 50 -1.82 16.64 -10.12
N THR A 51 -1.98 17.80 -9.44
CA THR A 51 -1.02 18.92 -9.53
C THR A 51 0.29 18.59 -8.82
N GLU A 52 1.39 19.25 -9.19
CA GLU A 52 2.68 19.12 -8.51
C GLU A 52 2.56 19.39 -7.01
N ALA A 53 1.92 20.51 -6.64
CA ALA A 53 1.68 20.87 -5.24
C ALA A 53 0.86 19.82 -4.49
N PHE A 54 -0.11 19.17 -5.16
CA PHE A 54 -0.88 18.06 -4.58
C PHE A 54 0.02 16.88 -4.21
N TRP A 55 0.84 16.41 -5.16
CA TRP A 55 1.73 15.28 -4.93
C TRP A 55 2.84 15.57 -3.93
N ASP A 56 3.37 16.80 -3.90
CA ASP A 56 4.34 17.25 -2.89
C ASP A 56 3.78 17.15 -1.47
N ILE A 57 2.56 17.65 -1.26
CA ILE A 57 1.90 17.59 0.06
C ILE A 57 1.58 16.15 0.44
N VAL A 58 1.01 15.36 -0.47
CA VAL A 58 0.72 13.93 -0.22
C VAL A 58 2.00 13.19 0.16
N GLY A 59 3.09 13.39 -0.57
CA GLY A 59 4.37 12.73 -0.30
C GLY A 59 4.96 13.12 1.05
N ARG A 60 4.95 14.42 1.40
CA ARG A 60 5.41 14.89 2.72
C ARG A 60 4.56 14.32 3.84
N LEU A 61 3.25 14.40 3.74
CA LEU A 61 2.33 13.88 4.76
C LEU A 61 2.53 12.39 5.01
N ARG A 62 2.76 11.59 3.97
CA ARG A 62 3.05 10.16 4.10
C ARG A 62 4.35 9.91 4.86
N ARG A 63 5.44 10.58 4.48
CA ARG A 63 6.74 10.45 5.17
C ARG A 63 6.64 10.85 6.64
N ASP A 64 5.98 11.96 6.93
CA ASP A 64 5.82 12.45 8.30
C ASP A 64 5.02 11.46 9.16
N LEU A 65 3.93 10.89 8.62
CA LEU A 65 3.11 9.90 9.32
C LEU A 65 3.88 8.60 9.59
N VAL A 66 4.62 8.07 8.61
CA VAL A 66 5.38 6.82 8.81
C VAL A 66 6.54 7.02 9.77
N ALA A 67 7.25 8.15 9.68
CA ALA A 67 8.32 8.48 10.63
C ALA A 67 7.80 8.68 12.06
N ALA A 68 6.63 9.33 12.21
CA ALA A 68 6.00 9.48 13.52
C ALA A 68 5.58 8.13 14.10
N ALA A 69 4.99 7.25 13.29
CA ALA A 69 4.61 5.90 13.71
C ALA A 69 5.82 5.10 14.23
N ALA A 70 6.96 5.14 13.51
CA ALA A 70 8.18 4.46 13.95
C ALA A 70 8.69 5.00 15.29
N ARG A 71 8.76 6.34 15.46
CA ARG A 71 9.20 6.96 16.74
C ARG A 71 8.32 6.59 17.92
N GLU A 72 7.02 6.40 17.68
CA GLU A 72 6.06 5.99 18.72
C GLU A 72 6.01 4.45 18.90
N GLY A 73 6.86 3.68 18.22
CA GLY A 73 6.89 2.22 18.31
C GLY A 73 5.65 1.54 17.73
N ILE A 74 4.99 2.16 16.75
CA ILE A 74 3.75 1.67 16.14
C ILE A 74 4.05 0.83 14.91
N ASP A 75 3.63 -0.44 14.92
CA ASP A 75 3.61 -1.29 13.74
C ASP A 75 2.61 -0.76 12.70
N LEU A 76 3.03 -0.64 11.44
CA LEU A 76 2.26 0.01 10.39
C LEU A 76 2.11 -0.88 9.15
N ALA A 77 0.88 -1.08 8.68
CA ALA A 77 0.56 -1.63 7.37
C ALA A 77 0.28 -0.47 6.40
N TYR A 78 1.19 -0.25 5.46
CA TYR A 78 1.08 0.81 4.45
C TYR A 78 0.72 0.22 3.10
N THR A 79 -0.31 0.74 2.43
CA THR A 79 -0.73 0.23 1.12
C THR A 79 -0.43 1.22 0.00
N TYR A 80 0.13 0.74 -1.10
CA TYR A 80 0.51 1.54 -2.25
C TYR A 80 0.18 0.86 -3.59
N VAL A 81 -0.15 1.63 -4.62
CA VAL A 81 -0.15 1.16 -6.01
C VAL A 81 1.20 1.58 -6.59
N TYR A 82 2.13 0.64 -6.63
CA TYR A 82 3.44 0.86 -7.24
C TYR A 82 3.35 0.69 -8.75
N ALA A 83 3.97 1.59 -9.48
CA ALA A 83 4.27 1.45 -10.90
C ALA A 83 5.77 1.69 -11.12
N ALA A 84 6.35 1.08 -12.15
CA ALA A 84 7.74 1.32 -12.52
C ALA A 84 7.99 2.83 -12.70
N GLY A 85 9.02 3.35 -12.02
CA GLY A 85 9.32 4.79 -11.94
C GLY A 85 8.97 5.45 -10.60
N ASP A 86 8.26 4.74 -9.70
CA ASP A 86 7.89 5.24 -8.36
C ASP A 86 8.97 4.96 -7.30
N GLU A 87 10.16 4.47 -7.67
CA GLU A 87 11.22 4.02 -6.75
C GLU A 87 11.59 5.11 -5.72
N ALA A 88 11.70 6.36 -6.17
CA ALA A 88 12.02 7.48 -5.27
C ALA A 88 10.99 7.67 -4.15
N HIS A 89 9.70 7.42 -4.44
CA HIS A 89 8.66 7.46 -3.41
C HIS A 89 8.78 6.29 -2.44
N VAL A 90 9.01 5.08 -2.95
CA VAL A 90 9.20 3.87 -2.14
C VAL A 90 10.38 4.04 -1.19
N ASP A 91 11.53 4.49 -1.73
CA ASP A 91 12.75 4.72 -0.96
C ASP A 91 12.55 5.78 0.12
N ALA A 92 11.85 6.87 -0.19
CA ALA A 92 11.57 7.93 0.77
C ALA A 92 10.66 7.46 1.93
N ILE A 93 9.68 6.60 1.67
CA ILE A 93 8.82 6.02 2.72
C ILE A 93 9.61 5.02 3.57
N ALA A 94 10.39 4.13 2.95
CA ALA A 94 11.21 3.16 3.66
C ALA A 94 12.24 3.87 4.56
N ALA A 95 13.01 4.80 3.99
CA ALA A 95 14.02 5.58 4.72
C ALA A 95 13.39 6.33 5.91
N ALA A 96 12.23 6.98 5.72
CA ALA A 96 11.57 7.73 6.80
C ALA A 96 11.19 6.83 8.00
N TYR A 97 10.83 5.56 7.75
CA TYR A 97 10.51 4.62 8.81
C TYR A 97 11.78 4.03 9.47
N GLU A 98 12.77 3.64 8.65
CA GLU A 98 14.04 3.05 9.10
C GLU A 98 14.90 4.04 9.90
N GLU A 99 15.05 5.28 9.43
CA GLU A 99 15.76 6.36 10.12
C GLU A 99 15.13 6.72 11.47
N ALA A 100 13.82 6.47 11.61
CA ALA A 100 13.09 6.65 12.86
C ALA A 100 13.15 5.42 13.80
N GLY A 101 13.94 4.38 13.45
CA GLY A 101 14.22 3.21 14.28
C GLY A 101 13.37 1.99 14.01
N GLY A 102 12.60 1.97 12.93
CA GLY A 102 11.78 0.83 12.50
C GLY A 102 12.47 -0.08 11.50
N THR A 103 11.79 -1.13 11.09
CA THR A 103 12.18 -2.07 10.03
C THR A 103 11.09 -2.14 8.95
N VAL A 104 11.45 -2.39 7.70
CA VAL A 104 10.51 -2.43 6.57
C VAL A 104 10.51 -3.81 5.93
N THR A 105 9.33 -4.37 5.72
CA THR A 105 9.10 -5.60 4.96
C THR A 105 8.22 -5.29 3.75
N PHE A 106 8.70 -5.62 2.55
CA PHE A 106 7.95 -5.41 1.30
C PHE A 106 7.13 -6.62 0.95
N VAL A 107 5.85 -6.41 0.63
CA VAL A 107 4.90 -7.46 0.23
C VAL A 107 4.22 -7.05 -1.08
N GLN A 108 4.48 -7.83 -2.12
CA GLN A 108 3.81 -7.69 -3.41
C GLN A 108 2.57 -8.57 -3.43
N LEU A 109 1.41 -7.98 -3.67
CA LEU A 109 0.18 -8.71 -3.93
C LEU A 109 -0.11 -8.72 -5.41
N ILE A 110 -0.36 -9.91 -5.94
CA ILE A 110 -0.77 -10.12 -7.34
C ILE A 110 -2.11 -10.85 -7.41
N ALA A 111 -2.77 -10.76 -8.54
CA ALA A 111 -3.91 -11.59 -8.93
C ALA A 111 -4.06 -11.56 -10.45
N PRO A 112 -4.70 -12.58 -11.08
CA PRO A 112 -5.04 -12.53 -12.49
C PRO A 112 -5.85 -11.30 -12.87
N VAL A 113 -5.64 -10.78 -14.09
CA VAL A 113 -6.30 -9.54 -14.55
C VAL A 113 -7.82 -9.66 -14.56
N ASP A 114 -8.36 -10.80 -14.98
CA ASP A 114 -9.80 -11.08 -14.95
C ASP A 114 -10.38 -11.00 -13.53
N GLU A 115 -9.63 -11.47 -12.54
CA GLU A 115 -10.02 -11.35 -11.13
C GLU A 115 -10.00 -9.89 -10.66
N LEU A 116 -9.01 -9.09 -11.06
CA LEU A 116 -8.97 -7.65 -10.77
C LEU A 116 -10.18 -6.93 -11.39
N MET A 117 -10.51 -7.27 -12.64
CA MET A 117 -11.66 -6.72 -13.35
C MET A 117 -12.99 -7.08 -12.66
N ARG A 118 -13.13 -8.32 -12.18
CA ARG A 118 -14.29 -8.75 -11.42
C ARG A 118 -14.44 -8.01 -10.09
N ARG A 119 -13.31 -7.73 -9.39
CA ARG A 119 -13.29 -7.06 -8.09
C ARG A 119 -13.50 -5.55 -8.17
N VAL A 120 -13.19 -4.92 -9.31
CA VAL A 120 -13.23 -3.46 -9.42
C VAL A 120 -14.63 -2.89 -9.20
N GLY A 121 -15.68 -3.60 -9.63
CA GLY A 121 -17.08 -3.19 -9.48
C GLY A 121 -17.69 -3.37 -8.08
N ASN A 122 -16.92 -3.82 -7.08
CA ASN A 122 -17.45 -4.02 -5.73
C ASN A 122 -17.79 -2.69 -5.05
N THR A 123 -18.98 -2.59 -4.45
CA THR A 123 -19.51 -1.38 -3.79
C THR A 123 -18.66 -0.86 -2.64
N SER A 124 -17.91 -1.72 -1.95
CA SER A 124 -16.96 -1.30 -0.89
C SER A 124 -15.86 -0.35 -1.37
N ARG A 125 -15.64 -0.24 -2.69
CA ARG A 125 -14.60 0.61 -3.27
C ARG A 125 -15.05 2.06 -3.45
N SER A 126 -16.35 2.31 -3.66
CA SER A 126 -16.90 3.66 -3.87
C SER A 126 -16.72 4.58 -2.66
N ALA A 127 -16.64 4.03 -1.45
CA ALA A 127 -16.50 4.78 -0.21
C ALA A 127 -15.15 5.53 -0.05
N HIS A 128 -14.15 5.26 -0.92
CA HIS A 128 -12.78 5.78 -0.75
C HIS A 128 -12.19 6.38 -2.05
N GLY A 129 -12.99 6.90 -2.96
CA GLY A 129 -12.49 7.50 -4.21
C GLY A 129 -11.64 6.58 -5.09
N LYS A 130 -11.76 5.24 -4.90
CA LYS A 130 -10.99 4.23 -5.65
C LYS A 130 -11.58 4.06 -7.05
N ILE A 131 -10.79 3.49 -7.97
CA ILE A 131 -11.28 3.04 -9.28
C ILE A 131 -12.41 2.04 -9.05
N THR A 132 -13.62 2.38 -9.51
CA THR A 132 -14.85 1.58 -9.36
C THR A 132 -15.37 1.03 -10.68
N GLU A 133 -14.76 1.44 -11.80
CA GLU A 133 -15.16 1.05 -13.15
C GLU A 133 -14.03 0.29 -13.84
N ALA A 134 -14.42 -0.59 -14.76
CA ALA A 134 -13.48 -1.44 -15.47
C ALA A 134 -12.58 -0.66 -16.44
N GLU A 135 -13.13 0.34 -17.14
CA GLU A 135 -12.39 1.11 -18.15
C GLU A 135 -11.18 1.90 -17.58
N PRO A 136 -11.31 2.65 -16.48
CA PRO A 136 -10.15 3.30 -15.84
C PRO A 136 -9.09 2.30 -15.36
N LEU A 137 -9.51 1.11 -14.86
CA LEU A 137 -8.56 0.07 -14.48
C LEU A 137 -7.82 -0.47 -15.70
N GLN A 138 -8.53 -0.80 -16.79
CA GLN A 138 -7.92 -1.28 -18.04
C GLN A 138 -6.89 -0.28 -18.58
N ARG A 139 -7.24 1.00 -18.59
CA ARG A 139 -6.33 2.06 -19.04
C ARG A 139 -5.07 2.11 -18.19
N LEU A 140 -5.20 2.09 -16.87
CA LEU A 140 -4.06 2.09 -15.96
C LEU A 140 -3.18 0.86 -16.13
N LEU A 141 -3.74 -0.33 -16.32
CA LEU A 141 -2.99 -1.57 -16.58
C LEU A 141 -2.27 -1.55 -17.94
N ALA A 142 -2.80 -0.81 -18.92
CA ALA A 142 -2.18 -0.67 -20.23
C ALA A 142 -1.06 0.39 -20.27
N GLU A 143 -1.19 1.45 -19.48
CA GLU A 143 -0.28 2.60 -19.46
C GLU A 143 0.88 2.43 -18.48
N HIS A 144 0.71 1.63 -17.41
CA HIS A 144 1.67 1.47 -16.32
C HIS A 144 1.91 0.01 -15.98
N ASP A 145 3.18 -0.36 -15.76
CA ASP A 145 3.52 -1.68 -15.21
C ASP A 145 3.30 -1.71 -13.69
N VAL A 146 2.05 -1.95 -13.30
CA VAL A 146 1.64 -2.07 -11.90
C VAL A 146 1.85 -3.48 -11.30
N PHE A 147 2.37 -4.40 -12.10
CA PHE A 147 2.80 -5.73 -11.68
C PHE A 147 4.32 -5.81 -11.47
N ALA A 148 5.05 -4.75 -11.77
CA ALA A 148 6.49 -4.71 -11.55
C ALA A 148 6.83 -4.97 -10.07
N SER A 149 7.91 -5.71 -9.85
CA SER A 149 8.55 -5.77 -8.54
C SER A 149 9.39 -4.50 -8.31
N ILE A 150 9.54 -4.09 -7.06
CA ILE A 150 10.37 -2.93 -6.71
C ILE A 150 11.84 -3.31 -6.90
N PRO A 151 12.60 -2.62 -7.78
CA PRO A 151 14.00 -2.95 -8.03
C PRO A 151 14.85 -2.80 -6.76
N GLY A 152 15.78 -3.74 -6.56
CA GLY A 152 16.72 -3.70 -5.41
C GLY A 152 16.09 -3.97 -4.04
N ARG A 153 14.79 -4.31 -3.97
CA ARG A 153 14.10 -4.67 -2.73
C ARG A 153 13.63 -6.11 -2.79
N GLU A 154 14.01 -6.91 -1.78
CA GLU A 154 13.42 -8.24 -1.60
C GLU A 154 11.94 -8.08 -1.20
N SER A 155 11.05 -8.65 -1.99
CA SER A 155 9.61 -8.62 -1.74
C SER A 155 9.05 -10.02 -1.61
N MET A 156 8.21 -10.23 -0.61
CA MET A 156 7.37 -11.41 -0.51
C MET A 156 6.21 -11.28 -1.49
N THR A 157 6.12 -12.15 -2.49
CA THR A 157 5.01 -12.13 -3.46
C THR A 157 3.92 -13.11 -3.04
N ILE A 158 2.67 -12.64 -2.97
CA ILE A 158 1.49 -13.43 -2.62
C ILE A 158 0.43 -13.27 -3.72
N ASP A 159 -0.04 -14.38 -4.25
CA ASP A 159 -1.12 -14.42 -5.24
C ASP A 159 -2.50 -14.51 -4.56
N LEU A 160 -3.24 -13.41 -4.56
CA LEU A 160 -4.61 -13.35 -4.04
C LEU A 160 -5.68 -13.90 -5.01
N GLY A 161 -5.28 -14.46 -6.14
CA GLY A 161 -6.15 -15.29 -6.96
C GLY A 161 -6.42 -16.67 -6.33
N VAL A 162 -5.47 -17.14 -5.51
CA VAL A 162 -5.52 -18.48 -4.87
C VAL A 162 -5.35 -18.44 -3.35
N THR A 163 -4.89 -17.33 -2.78
CA THR A 163 -4.69 -17.14 -1.34
C THR A 163 -5.74 -16.19 -0.79
N SER A 164 -6.36 -16.52 0.33
CA SER A 164 -7.29 -15.59 0.99
C SER A 164 -6.54 -14.42 1.66
N ALA A 165 -7.24 -13.32 1.93
CA ALA A 165 -6.62 -12.18 2.62
C ALA A 165 -6.18 -12.52 4.05
N SER A 166 -6.90 -13.40 4.74
CA SER A 166 -6.55 -13.89 6.07
C SER A 166 -5.28 -14.72 6.02
N ASP A 167 -5.21 -15.72 5.10
CA ASP A 167 -4.01 -16.56 4.95
C ASP A 167 -2.79 -15.72 4.53
N ALA A 168 -2.99 -14.72 3.66
CA ALA A 168 -1.95 -13.79 3.28
C ALA A 168 -1.41 -13.00 4.49
N ALA A 169 -2.29 -12.52 5.36
CA ALA A 169 -1.89 -11.83 6.58
C ALA A 169 -1.12 -12.75 7.55
N GLU A 170 -1.53 -14.02 7.69
CA GLU A 170 -0.80 -15.02 8.50
C GLU A 170 0.60 -15.29 7.93
N LEU A 171 0.73 -15.44 6.61
CA LEU A 171 2.02 -15.62 5.94
C LEU A 171 2.95 -14.42 6.17
N ILE A 172 2.41 -13.20 6.12
CA ILE A 172 3.18 -11.98 6.39
C ILE A 172 3.64 -11.96 7.85
N VAL A 173 2.75 -12.22 8.81
CA VAL A 173 3.10 -12.24 10.24
C VAL A 173 4.18 -13.27 10.55
N ALA A 174 4.14 -14.43 9.91
CA ALA A 174 5.16 -15.48 10.08
C ALA A 174 6.56 -15.07 9.55
N ARG A 175 6.65 -14.04 8.71
CA ARG A 175 7.91 -13.51 8.15
C ARG A 175 8.52 -12.38 8.99
N LEU A 176 7.76 -11.76 9.88
CA LEU A 176 8.17 -10.66 10.77
C LEU A 176 8.83 -11.16 12.04
#